data_a6a9232037df785019e9d6e8016d2466
#
_entry.id   a6a9232037df785019e9d6e8016d2466
#
_cell.length_a   1.000
_cell.length_b   1.000
_cell.length_c   1.000
_cell.angle_alpha   90.00
_cell.angle_beta   90.00
_cell.angle_gamma   90.00
#
_symmetry.space_group_name_H-M   'P 1'
#
loop_
_entity.id
_entity.type
_entity.pdbx_description
1 polymer ?
#
loop_
_entity_poly.entity_id
_entity_poly.type
_entity_poly.pdbx_seq_one_letter_code
_entity_poly.pdbx_strand_id
1 'polypeptide(L)'
;MKVYVIGEEGSWDYELTHHVEAYASFEDAVNSYKNLVKNARFDMKEQIKNSDDIAESEQIDEEAETASFEIYKDGYYTQFHDTIEISRHNI
;
A
#
# COMPACT_ATOMS: atom_id res chain seq x y z
N MET A 1 0.41 -25.18 -3.32
CA MET A 1 -0.20 -24.30 -2.30
C MET A 1 -0.06 -22.84 -2.74
N LYS A 2 -1.12 -22.06 -2.58
CA LYS A 2 -1.09 -20.63 -2.87
C LYS A 2 -0.73 -19.86 -1.62
N VAL A 3 0.13 -18.86 -1.74
CA VAL A 3 0.49 -17.93 -0.69
C VAL A 3 0.35 -16.51 -1.24
N TYR A 4 -0.25 -15.65 -0.46
CA TYR A 4 -0.47 -14.24 -0.80
C TYR A 4 0.43 -13.38 0.06
N VAL A 5 1.33 -12.66 -0.58
CA VAL A 5 2.32 -11.83 0.10
C VAL A 5 1.93 -10.37 -0.07
N ILE A 6 1.81 -9.68 1.06
CA ILE A 6 1.63 -8.23 1.06
C ILE A 6 2.99 -7.60 1.28
N GLY A 7 3.38 -6.71 0.37
CA GLY A 7 4.57 -5.89 0.53
C GLY A 7 4.17 -4.43 0.65
N GLU A 8 4.70 -3.74 1.65
CA GLU A 8 4.55 -2.31 1.81
C GLU A 8 5.93 -1.66 1.80
N GLU A 9 6.09 -0.66 0.95
CA GLU A 9 7.30 0.15 0.89
C GLU A 9 6.91 1.62 0.93
N GLY A 10 7.51 2.36 1.84
CA GLY A 10 7.24 3.78 1.99
C GLY A 10 8.52 4.58 2.12
N SER A 11 8.46 5.81 1.64
CA SER A 11 9.52 6.80 1.81
C SER A 11 8.90 8.05 2.42
N TRP A 12 9.26 8.35 3.66
CA TRP A 12 8.70 9.45 4.43
C TRP A 12 9.83 10.33 4.93
N ASP A 13 10.00 11.48 4.29
CA ASP A 13 10.95 12.52 4.69
C ASP A 13 12.35 11.94 4.98
N TYR A 14 12.90 11.21 3.99
CA TYR A 14 14.20 10.51 4.04
C TYR A 14 14.22 9.22 4.85
N GLU A 15 13.12 8.83 5.49
CA GLU A 15 13.00 7.54 6.14
C GLU A 15 12.36 6.53 5.18
N LEU A 16 12.92 5.34 5.14
CA LEU A 16 12.38 4.23 4.34
C LEU A 16 11.71 3.25 5.28
N THR A 17 10.48 2.86 4.94
CA THR A 17 9.76 1.82 5.67
C THR A 17 9.56 0.63 4.77
N HIS A 18 9.62 -0.57 5.37
CA HIS A 18 9.43 -1.83 4.66
C HIS A 18 8.69 -2.80 5.55
N HIS A 19 7.64 -3.42 5.02
CA HIS A 19 6.82 -4.36 5.76
C HIS A 19 6.37 -5.49 4.84
N VAL A 20 6.44 -6.73 5.34
CA VAL A 20 6.02 -7.91 4.57
C VAL A 20 5.16 -8.81 5.45
N GLU A 21 4.02 -9.26 4.92
CA GLU A 21 3.14 -10.24 5.55
C GLU A 21 2.79 -11.32 4.54
N ALA A 22 2.51 -12.54 5.02
CA ALA A 22 2.11 -13.66 4.17
C ALA A 22 0.83 -14.31 4.70
N TYR A 23 -0.07 -14.67 3.79
CA TYR A 23 -1.35 -15.27 4.10
C TYR A 23 -1.65 -16.45 3.19
N ALA A 24 -2.36 -17.45 3.72
CA ALA A 24 -2.79 -18.60 2.93
C ALA A 24 -4.08 -18.35 2.16
N SER A 25 -4.82 -17.30 2.52
CA SER A 25 -6.11 -16.94 1.93
C SER A 25 -6.05 -15.53 1.34
N PHE A 26 -6.57 -15.37 0.12
CA PHE A 26 -6.66 -14.06 -0.50
C PHE A 26 -7.58 -13.12 0.31
N GLU A 27 -8.67 -13.64 0.85
CA GLU A 27 -9.58 -12.84 1.67
C GLU A 27 -8.86 -12.26 2.90
N ASP A 28 -8.06 -13.08 3.59
CA ASP A 28 -7.28 -12.59 4.74
C ASP A 28 -6.24 -11.55 4.33
N ALA A 29 -5.58 -11.78 3.19
CA ALA A 29 -4.62 -10.82 2.65
C ALA A 29 -5.31 -9.49 2.32
N VAL A 30 -6.49 -9.53 1.68
CA VAL A 30 -7.24 -8.32 1.34
C VAL A 30 -7.67 -7.56 2.59
N ASN A 31 -8.09 -8.26 3.65
CA ASN A 31 -8.48 -7.61 4.89
C ASN A 31 -7.31 -6.85 5.52
N SER A 32 -6.13 -7.47 5.55
CA SER A 32 -4.92 -6.80 6.03
C SER A 32 -4.51 -5.65 5.12
N TYR A 33 -4.56 -5.86 3.81
CA TYR A 33 -4.28 -4.84 2.80
C TYR A 33 -5.16 -3.60 3.01
N LYS A 34 -6.46 -3.79 3.22
CA LYS A 34 -7.39 -2.67 3.45
C LYS A 34 -7.03 -1.87 4.69
N ASN A 35 -6.57 -2.54 5.76
CA ASN A 35 -6.12 -1.85 6.96
C ASN A 35 -4.85 -1.04 6.71
N LEU A 36 -3.91 -1.60 5.96
CA LEU A 36 -2.68 -0.89 5.60
C LEU A 36 -2.97 0.32 4.73
N VAL A 37 -3.87 0.18 3.76
CA VAL A 37 -4.30 1.28 2.90
C VAL A 37 -4.95 2.39 3.73
N LYS A 38 -5.83 2.03 4.65
CA LYS A 38 -6.48 2.99 5.54
C LYS A 38 -5.45 3.76 6.38
N ASN A 39 -4.47 3.04 6.93
CA ASN A 39 -3.41 3.66 7.73
C ASN A 39 -2.53 4.56 6.87
N ALA A 40 -2.18 4.14 5.66
CA ALA A 40 -1.38 4.96 4.75
C ALA A 40 -2.10 6.25 4.38
N ARG A 41 -3.39 6.18 4.08
CA ARG A 41 -4.20 7.37 3.80
C ARG A 41 -4.26 8.31 4.99
N PHE A 42 -4.48 7.75 6.18
CA PHE A 42 -4.53 8.54 7.41
C PHE A 42 -3.20 9.22 7.68
N ASP A 43 -2.10 8.48 7.62
CA ASP A 43 -0.78 9.02 7.88
C ASP A 43 -0.40 10.11 6.90
N MET A 44 -0.73 9.90 5.60
CA MET A 44 -0.44 10.91 4.58
C MET A 44 -1.21 12.22 4.87
N LYS A 45 -2.48 12.13 5.24
CA LYS A 45 -3.30 13.31 5.54
C LYS A 45 -2.84 14.03 6.81
N GLU A 46 -2.35 13.29 7.80
CA GLU A 46 -1.81 13.89 9.02
C GLU A 46 -0.48 14.60 8.78
N GLN A 47 0.37 14.02 7.92
CA GLN A 47 1.67 14.61 7.62
C GLN A 47 1.57 15.79 6.68
N ILE A 48 0.60 15.77 5.77
CA ILE A 48 0.42 16.81 4.75
C ILE A 48 -0.93 17.45 4.94
N LYS A 49 -0.94 18.68 5.48
CA LYS A 49 -2.17 19.40 5.78
C LYS A 49 -2.91 19.89 4.53
N ASN A 50 -2.20 20.05 3.42
CA ASN A 50 -2.82 20.43 2.15
C ASN A 50 -3.09 19.17 1.33
N SER A 51 -4.31 18.67 1.39
CA SER A 51 -4.71 17.43 0.75
C SER A 51 -4.82 17.51 -0.78
N ASP A 52 -4.81 18.72 -1.34
CA ASP A 52 -4.92 18.90 -2.79
C ASP A 52 -3.69 18.41 -3.55
N ASP A 53 -2.57 18.26 -2.84
CA ASP A 53 -1.31 17.79 -3.43
C ASP A 53 -1.13 16.27 -3.32
N ILE A 54 -2.10 15.56 -2.76
CA ILE A 54 -2.02 14.11 -2.59
C ILE A 54 -2.68 13.42 -3.78
N ALA A 55 -1.95 12.50 -4.39
CA ALA A 55 -2.48 11.65 -5.45
C ALA A 55 -2.49 10.19 -4.98
N GLU A 56 -3.50 9.43 -5.39
CA GLU A 56 -3.56 8.02 -5.06
C GLU A 56 -4.19 7.20 -6.17
N SER A 57 -3.82 5.92 -6.23
CA SER A 57 -4.45 4.94 -7.09
C SER A 57 -4.60 3.62 -6.33
N GLU A 58 -5.69 2.92 -6.56
CA GLU A 58 -5.96 1.64 -5.92
C GLU A 58 -6.63 0.69 -6.92
N GLN A 59 -6.22 -0.57 -6.91
CA GLN A 59 -6.81 -1.61 -7.74
C GLN A 59 -6.81 -2.93 -6.98
N ILE A 60 -7.95 -3.63 -7.01
CA ILE A 60 -8.06 -4.99 -6.51
C ILE A 60 -8.56 -5.84 -7.67
N ASP A 61 -7.80 -6.87 -8.04
CA ASP A 61 -8.15 -7.82 -9.09
C ASP A 61 -8.44 -9.17 -8.44
N GLU A 62 -9.71 -9.48 -8.24
CA GLU A 62 -10.12 -10.71 -7.58
C GLU A 62 -9.85 -11.94 -8.45
N GLU A 63 -9.88 -11.81 -9.77
CA GLU A 63 -9.61 -12.93 -10.67
C GLU A 63 -8.13 -13.33 -10.65
N ALA A 64 -7.25 -12.35 -10.68
CA ALA A 64 -5.81 -12.58 -10.59
C ALA A 64 -5.36 -12.81 -9.15
N GLU A 65 -6.21 -12.51 -8.17
CA GLU A 65 -5.91 -12.57 -6.74
C GLU A 65 -4.72 -11.69 -6.39
N THR A 66 -4.77 -10.44 -6.89
CA THR A 66 -3.74 -9.43 -6.64
C THR A 66 -4.39 -8.10 -6.27
N ALA A 67 -3.63 -7.22 -5.67
CA ALA A 67 -4.06 -5.87 -5.36
C ALA A 67 -2.86 -4.93 -5.37
N SER A 68 -3.11 -3.65 -5.63
CA SER A 68 -2.08 -2.63 -5.57
C SER A 68 -2.67 -1.30 -5.09
N PHE A 69 -1.87 -0.57 -4.34
CA PHE A 69 -2.22 0.75 -3.84
C PHE A 69 -0.97 1.60 -3.84
N GLU A 70 -1.12 2.83 -4.28
CA GLU A 70 -0.04 3.81 -4.25
C GLU A 70 -0.62 5.14 -3.82
N ILE A 71 0.04 5.81 -2.88
CA ILE A 71 -0.29 7.16 -2.45
C ILE A 71 1.00 7.98 -2.40
N TYR A 72 0.94 9.19 -2.92
CA TYR A 72 2.10 10.05 -2.94
C TYR A 72 1.68 11.52 -2.94
N LYS A 73 2.58 12.36 -2.47
CA LYS A 73 2.42 13.80 -2.62
C LYS A 73 2.98 14.19 -3.98
N ASP A 74 2.11 14.71 -4.85
CA ASP A 74 2.49 15.23 -6.14
C ASP A 74 2.91 16.69 -5.98
N GLY A 75 4.17 17.00 -6.30
CA GLY A 75 4.67 18.36 -6.19
C GLY A 75 6.17 18.46 -6.40
N TYR A 76 6.68 19.68 -6.29
CA TYR A 76 8.06 20.00 -6.60
C TYR A 76 9.06 19.26 -5.70
N TYR A 77 8.70 19.05 -4.45
CA TYR A 77 9.51 18.31 -3.49
C TYR A 77 8.69 17.13 -2.96
N THR A 78 8.57 16.07 -3.77
CA THR A 78 7.87 14.85 -3.33
C THR A 78 8.73 14.13 -2.30
N GLN A 79 8.30 14.18 -1.05
CA GLN A 79 9.01 13.58 0.08
C GLN A 79 8.29 12.34 0.61
N PHE A 80 7.01 12.16 0.24
CA PHE A 80 6.14 11.15 0.82
C PHE A 80 5.56 10.25 -0.26
N HIS A 81 5.78 8.94 -0.08
CA HIS A 81 5.30 7.94 -1.02
C HIS A 81 5.09 6.64 -0.25
N ASP A 82 3.99 5.95 -0.50
CA ASP A 82 3.72 4.64 0.08
C ASP A 82 3.06 3.75 -0.96
N THR A 83 3.54 2.52 -1.05
CA THR A 83 3.06 1.52 -1.99
C THR A 83 2.74 0.24 -1.24
N ILE A 84 1.56 -0.33 -1.48
CA ILE A 84 1.12 -1.58 -0.85
C ILE A 84 0.64 -2.51 -1.97
N GLU A 85 1.16 -3.73 -1.99
CA GLU A 85 0.81 -4.70 -3.03
C GLU A 85 0.54 -6.08 -2.44
N ILE A 86 -0.43 -6.79 -3.02
CA ILE A 86 -0.60 -8.23 -2.79
C ILE A 86 -0.14 -8.94 -4.05
N SER A 87 0.79 -9.89 -3.89
CA SER A 87 1.23 -10.77 -4.95
C SER A 87 0.88 -12.23 -4.60
N ARG A 88 0.49 -13.00 -5.61
CA ARG A 88 0.15 -14.42 -5.43
C ARG A 88 1.34 -15.28 -5.83
N HIS A 89 1.67 -16.26 -4.98
CA HIS A 89 2.75 -17.20 -5.21
C HIS A 89 2.24 -18.63 -5.06
N ASN A 90 2.73 -19.52 -5.89
CA ASN A 90 2.49 -20.96 -5.79
C ASN A 90 3.74 -21.64 -5.26
N ILE A 91 3.59 -22.39 -4.19
CA ILE A 91 4.68 -23.14 -3.58
C ILE A 91 4.31 -24.61 -3.38
#